data_1be460eab1c49f8e96f93e09d36bd9f6
#
_entry.id   1be460eab1c49f8e96f93e09d36bd9f6
#
_cell.length_a   1.000
_cell.length_b   1.000
_cell.length_c   1.000
_cell.angle_alpha   90.00
_cell.angle_beta   90.00
_cell.angle_gamma   90.00
#
_symmetry.space_group_name_H-M   'P 1'
#
loop_
_entity.id
_entity.type
_entity.pdbx_description
1 polymer ?
#
loop_
_entity_poly.entity_id
_entity_poly.type
_entity_poly.pdbx_seq_one_letter_code
_entity_poly.pdbx_strand_id
1 'polypeptide(L)'
;MSINKKIEYQEVVQDILDNEEFKKLYLEPHHGISRYEHVLRVSKLTFGFCKIFKVKRISEITRAALLHDFYFDKDLEEYDAYEKLSIHPYKALDNALKYYDLNDLERDIIVKHMYPHTKKRPKY
;
A
#
# COMPACT_ATOMS: atom_id res chain seq x y z
N MET A 1 -31.64 13.62 -1.57
CA MET A 1 -30.23 13.32 -1.35
C MET A 1 -30.03 11.82 -1.20
N SER A 2 -29.04 11.34 -1.82
CA SER A 2 -28.78 9.92 -1.74
C SER A 2 -27.92 9.59 -0.53
N ILE A 3 -28.46 8.80 0.35
CA ILE A 3 -27.69 8.27 1.46
C ILE A 3 -26.81 7.10 0.98
N ASN A 4 -26.99 6.71 -0.28
CA ASN A 4 -26.25 5.60 -0.87
C ASN A 4 -25.20 6.09 -1.84
N LYS A 5 -24.59 7.22 -1.55
CA LYS A 5 -23.50 7.72 -2.37
C LYS A 5 -22.41 6.66 -2.47
N LYS A 6 -22.04 6.31 -3.70
CA LYS A 6 -20.96 5.36 -3.91
C LYS A 6 -19.63 5.98 -3.54
N ILE A 7 -18.81 5.21 -2.86
CA ILE A 7 -17.43 5.59 -2.60
C ILE A 7 -16.67 5.40 -3.91
N GLU A 8 -15.95 6.43 -4.34
CA GLU A 8 -15.18 6.37 -5.56
C GLU A 8 -13.71 6.15 -5.23
N TYR A 9 -13.04 5.31 -6.02
CA TYR A 9 -11.63 5.03 -5.84
C TYR A 9 -10.80 6.31 -5.71
N GLN A 10 -11.03 7.25 -6.61
CA GLN A 10 -10.26 8.50 -6.65
C GLN A 10 -10.37 9.26 -5.34
N GLU A 11 -11.57 9.32 -4.75
CA GLU A 11 -11.76 10.01 -3.47
C GLU A 11 -10.95 9.36 -2.34
N VAL A 12 -10.84 8.05 -2.38
CA VAL A 12 -10.15 7.29 -1.33
C VAL A 12 -8.65 7.54 -1.35
N VAL A 13 -8.06 7.71 -2.53
CA VAL A 13 -6.60 7.71 -2.67
C VAL A 13 -6.00 9.02 -3.12
N GLN A 14 -6.80 10.06 -3.38
CA GLN A 14 -6.31 11.29 -3.98
C GLN A 14 -5.19 11.94 -3.18
N ASP A 15 -5.32 11.98 -1.86
CA ASP A 15 -4.29 12.59 -1.01
C ASP A 15 -2.94 11.86 -1.13
N ILE A 16 -2.99 10.55 -1.30
CA ILE A 16 -1.76 9.76 -1.49
C ILE A 16 -1.17 10.02 -2.87
N LEU A 17 -2.01 10.03 -3.90
CA LEU A 17 -1.54 10.28 -5.26
C LEU A 17 -0.98 11.69 -5.43
N ASP A 18 -1.44 12.64 -4.63
CA ASP A 18 -0.95 14.03 -4.66
C ASP A 18 0.33 14.22 -3.86
N ASN A 19 0.74 13.24 -3.08
CA ASN A 19 1.92 13.33 -2.23
C ASN A 19 3.18 13.29 -3.10
N GLU A 20 4.02 14.33 -3.01
CA GLU A 20 5.20 14.44 -3.86
C GLU A 20 6.22 13.34 -3.61
N GLU A 21 6.36 12.89 -2.37
CA GLU A 21 7.28 11.80 -2.08
C GLU A 21 6.77 10.48 -2.64
N PHE A 22 5.46 10.24 -2.55
CA PHE A 22 4.85 9.04 -3.11
C PHE A 22 5.01 8.99 -4.63
N LYS A 23 4.90 10.14 -5.30
CA LYS A 23 5.06 10.22 -6.76
C LYS A 23 6.43 9.77 -7.22
N LYS A 24 7.45 9.87 -6.36
CA LYS A 24 8.81 9.44 -6.72
C LYS A 24 8.90 7.94 -6.98
N LEU A 25 7.88 7.17 -6.59
CA LEU A 25 7.83 5.75 -6.93
C LEU A 25 7.81 5.49 -8.43
N TYR A 26 7.50 6.49 -9.24
CA TYR A 26 7.64 6.38 -10.69
C TYR A 26 9.07 6.07 -11.12
N LEU A 27 10.05 6.45 -10.30
CA LEU A 27 11.45 6.24 -10.62
C LEU A 27 11.97 4.89 -10.12
N GLU A 28 11.15 4.14 -9.39
CA GLU A 28 11.55 2.87 -8.81
C GLU A 28 11.12 1.71 -9.71
N PRO A 29 12.03 0.80 -10.06
CA PRO A 29 11.68 -0.32 -10.94
C PRO A 29 10.90 -1.40 -10.18
N HIS A 30 10.01 -2.08 -10.90
CA HIS A 30 9.24 -3.19 -10.34
C HIS A 30 8.82 -4.13 -11.47
N HIS A 31 9.66 -5.12 -11.78
CA HIS A 31 9.35 -6.16 -12.78
C HIS A 31 8.81 -5.60 -14.11
N GLY A 32 9.51 -4.63 -14.68
CA GLY A 32 9.17 -4.09 -15.99
C GLY A 32 8.22 -2.90 -15.98
N ILE A 33 7.69 -2.53 -14.84
CA ILE A 33 6.89 -1.31 -14.69
C ILE A 33 7.46 -0.53 -13.51
N SER A 34 6.95 0.68 -13.28
CA SER A 34 7.35 1.43 -12.10
C SER A 34 6.63 0.89 -10.86
N ARG A 35 7.23 1.12 -9.71
CA ARG A 35 6.58 0.74 -8.45
C ARG A 35 5.28 1.53 -8.26
N TYR A 36 5.23 2.77 -8.74
CA TYR A 36 4.02 3.57 -8.72
C TYR A 36 2.89 2.86 -9.48
N GLU A 37 3.16 2.40 -10.69
CA GLU A 37 2.17 1.68 -11.47
C GLU A 37 1.73 0.38 -10.80
N HIS A 38 2.68 -0.31 -10.18
CA HIS A 38 2.39 -1.56 -9.48
C HIS A 38 1.38 -1.32 -8.35
N VAL A 39 1.66 -0.36 -7.46
CA VAL A 39 0.77 -0.12 -6.33
C VAL A 39 -0.57 0.45 -6.77
N LEU A 40 -0.57 1.24 -7.84
CA LEU A 40 -1.81 1.76 -8.40
C LEU A 40 -2.70 0.61 -8.89
N ARG A 41 -2.13 -0.33 -9.63
CA ARG A 41 -2.86 -1.51 -10.11
C ARG A 41 -3.39 -2.36 -8.98
N VAL A 42 -2.55 -2.62 -7.99
CA VAL A 42 -2.93 -3.45 -6.84
C VAL A 42 -4.08 -2.80 -6.09
N SER A 43 -4.00 -1.50 -5.83
CA SER A 43 -5.04 -0.81 -5.08
C SER A 43 -6.36 -0.75 -5.85
N LYS A 44 -6.31 -0.57 -7.17
CA LYS A 44 -7.53 -0.58 -7.99
C LYS A 44 -8.20 -1.95 -7.99
N LEU A 45 -7.41 -3.02 -8.11
CA LEU A 45 -7.94 -4.38 -8.06
C LEU A 45 -8.54 -4.66 -6.69
N THR A 46 -7.86 -4.23 -5.64
CA THR A 46 -8.34 -4.38 -4.26
C THR A 46 -9.67 -3.65 -4.07
N PHE A 47 -9.74 -2.42 -4.54
CA PHE A 47 -10.95 -1.63 -4.44
C PHE A 47 -12.12 -2.31 -5.16
N GLY A 48 -11.88 -2.77 -6.40
CA GLY A 48 -12.91 -3.45 -7.18
C GLY A 48 -13.40 -4.72 -6.52
N PHE A 49 -12.46 -5.52 -6.00
CA PHE A 49 -12.79 -6.73 -5.27
C PHE A 49 -13.66 -6.42 -4.04
N CYS A 50 -13.24 -5.43 -3.27
CA CYS A 50 -13.97 -5.05 -2.06
C CYS A 50 -15.38 -4.55 -2.37
N LYS A 51 -15.56 -3.86 -3.49
CA LYS A 51 -16.89 -3.40 -3.91
C LYS A 51 -17.79 -4.59 -4.27
N ILE A 52 -17.25 -5.53 -5.04
CA ILE A 52 -18.03 -6.70 -5.47
C ILE A 52 -18.49 -7.51 -4.27
N PHE A 53 -17.61 -7.71 -3.29
CA PHE A 53 -17.90 -8.53 -2.12
C PHE A 53 -18.43 -7.72 -0.94
N LYS A 54 -18.70 -6.42 -1.14
CA LYS A 54 -19.29 -5.55 -0.14
C LYS A 54 -18.52 -5.54 1.17
N VAL A 55 -17.20 -5.47 1.06
CA VAL A 55 -16.31 -5.42 2.21
C VAL A 55 -16.46 -4.06 2.90
N LYS A 56 -16.67 -4.07 4.22
CA LYS A 56 -17.02 -2.85 4.96
C LYS A 56 -15.89 -1.82 5.05
N ARG A 57 -14.65 -2.27 5.19
CA ARG A 57 -13.52 -1.36 5.41
C ARG A 57 -12.75 -1.10 4.12
N ILE A 58 -13.51 -0.90 3.03
CA ILE A 58 -12.96 -0.77 1.69
C ILE A 58 -11.93 0.36 1.57
N SER A 59 -12.22 1.52 2.17
CA SER A 59 -11.30 2.67 2.07
C SER A 59 -9.96 2.36 2.73
N GLU A 60 -9.99 1.79 3.93
CA GLU A 60 -8.78 1.47 4.67
C GLU A 60 -7.95 0.42 3.94
N ILE A 61 -8.61 -0.62 3.45
CA ILE A 61 -7.93 -1.73 2.76
C ILE A 61 -7.30 -1.23 1.46
N THR A 62 -8.03 -0.39 0.71
CA THR A 62 -7.54 0.17 -0.55
C THR A 62 -6.33 1.08 -0.33
N ARG A 63 -6.38 1.93 0.69
CA ARG A 63 -5.26 2.82 1.01
C ARG A 63 -4.03 2.01 1.44
N ALA A 64 -4.24 0.98 2.25
CA ALA A 64 -3.13 0.12 2.65
C ALA A 64 -2.52 -0.60 1.45
N ALA A 65 -3.35 -1.04 0.51
CA ALA A 65 -2.86 -1.66 -0.72
C ALA A 65 -2.00 -0.69 -1.52
N LEU A 66 -2.40 0.58 -1.60
CA LEU A 66 -1.63 1.58 -2.32
C LEU A 66 -0.31 1.87 -1.62
N LEU A 67 -0.28 1.85 -0.31
CA LEU A 67 0.91 2.21 0.49
C LEU A 67 1.83 1.03 0.76
N HIS A 68 1.46 -0.20 0.39
CA HIS A 68 2.19 -1.38 0.86
C HIS A 68 3.63 -1.47 0.35
N ASP A 69 3.96 -0.81 -0.75
CA ASP A 69 5.31 -0.78 -1.30
C ASP A 69 5.88 0.64 -1.37
N PHE A 70 5.48 1.50 -0.44
CA PHE A 70 5.97 2.88 -0.39
C PHE A 70 7.38 2.93 0.21
N TYR A 71 8.33 2.37 -0.53
CA TYR A 71 9.74 2.36 -0.13
C TYR A 71 10.61 2.60 -1.37
N PHE A 72 11.86 2.98 -1.12
CA PHE A 72 12.82 3.29 -2.18
C PHE A 72 14.01 2.36 -2.09
N ASP A 73 14.53 1.93 -3.23
CA ASP A 73 15.64 0.96 -3.27
C ASP A 73 16.87 1.46 -2.52
N LYS A 74 17.13 2.76 -2.56
CA LYS A 74 18.29 3.35 -1.86
C LYS A 74 18.24 3.12 -0.35
N ASP A 75 17.06 2.97 0.20
CA ASP A 75 16.89 2.77 1.65
C ASP A 75 17.24 1.35 2.08
N LEU A 76 17.44 0.45 1.11
CA LEU A 76 17.69 -0.95 1.37
C LEU A 76 19.05 -1.42 0.83
N GLU A 77 19.92 -0.50 0.39
CA GLU A 77 21.18 -0.88 -0.26
C GLU A 77 22.11 -1.71 0.61
N GLU A 78 22.06 -1.52 1.94
CA GLU A 78 22.92 -2.26 2.84
C GLU A 78 22.45 -3.70 3.10
N TYR A 79 21.29 -4.08 2.58
CA TYR A 79 20.72 -5.40 2.82
C TYR A 79 20.87 -6.29 1.60
N ASP A 80 21.00 -7.61 1.83
CA ASP A 80 20.99 -8.57 0.72
C ASP A 80 19.56 -8.81 0.22
N ALA A 81 19.45 -9.59 -0.85
CA ALA A 81 18.14 -9.81 -1.48
C ALA A 81 17.12 -10.43 -0.52
N TYR A 82 17.56 -11.37 0.30
CA TYR A 82 16.67 -12.03 1.25
C TYR A 82 16.19 -11.07 2.34
N GLU A 83 17.14 -10.29 2.88
CA GLU A 83 16.82 -9.30 3.91
C GLU A 83 15.87 -8.24 3.39
N LYS A 84 16.05 -7.81 2.13
CA LYS A 84 15.16 -6.81 1.53
C LYS A 84 13.70 -7.26 1.52
N LEU A 85 13.46 -8.54 1.26
CA LEU A 85 12.10 -9.07 1.28
C LEU A 85 11.45 -8.96 2.66
N SER A 86 12.24 -9.14 3.71
CA SER A 86 11.73 -9.05 5.09
C SER A 86 11.58 -7.61 5.57
N ILE A 87 12.46 -6.72 5.10
CA ILE A 87 12.57 -5.37 5.64
C ILE A 87 11.71 -4.35 4.89
N HIS A 88 11.51 -4.54 3.56
CA HIS A 88 10.82 -3.50 2.80
C HIS A 88 9.40 -3.18 3.29
N PRO A 89 8.61 -4.13 3.85
CA PRO A 89 7.29 -3.76 4.36
C PRO A 89 7.38 -2.76 5.52
N TYR A 90 8.40 -2.89 6.36
CA TYR A 90 8.60 -1.98 7.48
C TYR A 90 9.04 -0.60 7.01
N LYS A 91 9.86 -0.54 5.94
CA LYS A 91 10.23 0.73 5.35
C LYS A 91 9.03 1.42 4.71
N ALA A 92 8.17 0.64 4.05
CA ALA A 92 6.94 1.18 3.49
C ALA A 92 6.05 1.76 4.60
N LEU A 93 5.92 1.05 5.71
CA LEU A 93 5.14 1.53 6.85
C LEU A 93 5.75 2.81 7.42
N ASP A 94 7.08 2.83 7.63
CA ASP A 94 7.76 4.01 8.16
C ASP A 94 7.50 5.23 7.29
N ASN A 95 7.61 5.08 5.97
CA ASN A 95 7.39 6.18 5.05
C ASN A 95 5.94 6.64 5.07
N ALA A 96 5.00 5.70 5.09
CA ALA A 96 3.58 6.04 5.13
C ALA A 96 3.22 6.80 6.42
N LEU A 97 3.80 6.39 7.54
CA LEU A 97 3.52 7.05 8.83
C LEU A 97 4.05 8.46 8.92
N LYS A 98 4.99 8.85 8.05
CA LYS A 98 5.46 10.24 8.00
C LYS A 98 4.36 11.19 7.52
N TYR A 99 3.39 10.68 6.78
CA TYR A 99 2.39 11.51 6.10
C TYR A 99 0.95 11.21 6.51
N TYR A 100 0.68 10.02 7.03
CA TYR A 100 -0.69 9.58 7.27
C TYR A 100 -0.82 8.93 8.64
N ASP A 101 -1.99 9.14 9.26
CA ASP A 101 -2.36 8.39 10.46
C ASP A 101 -2.97 7.08 9.99
N LEU A 102 -2.34 5.98 10.35
CA LEU A 102 -2.79 4.66 9.93
C LEU A 102 -3.31 3.89 11.13
N ASN A 103 -4.46 3.25 10.96
CA ASN A 103 -5.02 2.42 12.02
C ASN A 103 -4.38 1.03 12.02
N ASP A 104 -4.78 0.18 12.97
CA ASP A 104 -4.19 -1.14 13.13
C ASP A 104 -4.37 -2.01 11.88
N LEU A 105 -5.52 -1.93 11.22
CA LEU A 105 -5.78 -2.71 10.01
C LEU A 105 -4.81 -2.29 8.89
N GLU A 106 -4.68 -0.99 8.66
CA GLU A 106 -3.80 -0.48 7.61
C GLU A 106 -2.36 -0.86 7.87
N ARG A 107 -1.88 -0.69 9.10
CA ARG A 107 -0.52 -1.06 9.47
C ARG A 107 -0.27 -2.54 9.29
N ASP A 108 -1.23 -3.35 9.70
CA ASP A 108 -1.11 -4.79 9.62
C ASP A 108 -1.02 -5.27 8.16
N ILE A 109 -1.85 -4.70 7.29
CA ILE A 109 -1.82 -5.05 5.87
C ILE A 109 -0.47 -4.71 5.26
N ILE A 110 0.05 -3.51 5.53
CA ILE A 110 1.32 -3.07 4.97
C ILE A 110 2.46 -3.97 5.42
N VAL A 111 2.53 -4.26 6.72
CA VAL A 111 3.65 -5.01 7.29
C VAL A 111 3.59 -6.48 6.88
N LYS A 112 2.40 -7.05 6.79
CA LYS A 112 2.26 -8.50 6.62
C LYS A 112 1.95 -8.95 5.21
N HIS A 113 2.02 -8.05 4.23
CA HIS A 113 1.72 -8.44 2.86
C HIS A 113 2.71 -9.49 2.31
N MET A 114 3.88 -9.64 2.95
CA MET A 114 4.87 -10.63 2.56
C MET A 114 4.81 -11.90 3.42
N TYR A 115 3.72 -12.09 4.18
CA TYR A 115 3.56 -13.34 4.92
C TYR A 115 3.53 -14.54 3.94
N PRO A 116 4.17 -15.65 4.22
CA PRO A 116 4.86 -16.01 5.48
C PRO A 116 6.33 -15.59 5.55
N HIS A 117 6.81 -14.82 4.58
CA HIS A 117 8.22 -14.43 4.54
C HIS A 117 8.61 -13.64 5.80
N THR A 118 7.72 -12.79 6.29
CA THR A 118 7.95 -12.03 7.52
C THR A 118 7.74 -12.87 8.77
N LYS A 119 7.27 -14.10 8.62
CA LYS A 119 7.00 -15.05 9.71
C LYS A 119 5.97 -14.55 10.71
N LYS A 120 5.11 -13.66 10.28
CA LYS A 120 4.00 -13.17 11.10
C LYS A 120 2.70 -13.31 10.32
N ARG A 121 1.68 -13.82 10.98
CA ARG A 121 0.37 -13.94 10.35
C ARG A 121 -0.35 -12.61 10.36
N PRO A 122 -1.06 -12.26 9.28
CA PRO A 122 -1.95 -11.12 9.31
C PRO A 122 -3.06 -11.32 10.33
N LYS A 123 -3.47 -10.25 10.97
CA LYS A 123 -4.61 -10.30 11.90
C LYS A 123 -5.94 -10.34 11.17
N TYR A 124 -5.97 -9.83 9.97
CA TYR A 124 -7.20 -9.62 9.22
C TYR A 124 -7.21 -10.37 7.90
#